data_dd36755da88c42646fe4cba8b3091b46
#
_entry.id   dd36755da88c42646fe4cba8b3091b46
#
_cell.length_a   1.000
_cell.length_b   1.000
_cell.length_c   1.000
_cell.angle_alpha   90.00
_cell.angle_beta   90.00
_cell.angle_gamma   90.00
#
_symmetry.space_group_name_H-M   'P 1'
#
loop_
_entity.id
_entity.type
_entity.pdbx_description
1 polymer ?
#
loop_
_entity_poly.entity_id
_entity_poly.type
_entity_poly.pdbx_seq_one_letter_code
_entity_poly.pdbx_strand_id
1 'polypeptide(L)'
;MYELKYYLDTNAVRSFSPHLKKCREMGAFTSIWTICEMLGRVLKNPKDFDKIQKNLKEVKDSGICVATKLPMELHYDAFSIIPSVEPFSYEILKLVIILINAKSLEDFLIRVSLHSLDGIVKFIKGIDNATAYFNESLQKQFDTSMSSKESIKEYNEFVANEDKQLTHKRLVEYFVDGFIENSSDVRKMGVCLGLTYEQFKQYLCDNYNGSIDIAIRVIACFVNKKVSYRNRCAKNDDIDMMHLYYLQDDIMLVTNDRMLLENVNAEFPDRAISNEDFKKIIDLV
;
A
#
# COMPACT_ATOMS: atom_id res chain seq x y z
N MET A 1 -20.30 -12.10 12.41
CA MET A 1 -19.15 -11.60 11.63
C MET A 1 -19.18 -10.09 11.82
N TYR A 2 -18.10 -9.46 12.30
CA TYR A 2 -18.04 -8.01 12.43
C TYR A 2 -17.94 -7.39 11.05
N GLU A 3 -18.68 -6.32 10.79
CA GLU A 3 -18.51 -5.50 9.60
C GLU A 3 -17.16 -4.78 9.70
N LEU A 4 -16.31 -4.88 8.67
CA LEU A 4 -15.00 -4.21 8.66
C LEU A 4 -15.22 -2.71 8.38
N LYS A 5 -14.71 -1.86 9.27
CA LYS A 5 -14.93 -0.40 9.21
C LYS A 5 -13.65 0.42 9.29
N TYR A 6 -12.63 -0.12 9.97
CA TYR A 6 -11.41 0.62 10.28
C TYR A 6 -10.20 -0.18 9.82
N TYR A 7 -9.41 0.39 8.93
CA TYR A 7 -8.14 -0.17 8.52
C TYR A 7 -7.01 0.43 9.36
N LEU A 8 -6.29 -0.41 10.09
CA LEU A 8 -5.14 -0.01 10.90
C LEU A 8 -3.85 -0.16 10.11
N ASP A 9 -3.14 0.95 9.86
CA ASP A 9 -1.79 0.93 9.30
C ASP A 9 -0.77 0.39 10.32
N THR A 10 0.50 0.35 9.94
CA THR A 10 1.58 -0.16 10.79
C THR A 10 1.76 0.66 12.07
N ASN A 11 1.58 1.97 12.02
CA ASN A 11 1.69 2.84 13.18
C ASN A 11 0.52 2.63 14.14
N ALA A 12 -0.69 2.49 13.60
CA ALA A 12 -1.88 2.20 14.37
C ALA A 12 -1.80 0.81 15.04
N VAL A 13 -1.47 -0.25 14.30
CA VAL A 13 -1.29 -1.60 14.89
C VAL A 13 -0.29 -1.60 16.04
N ARG A 14 0.84 -0.90 15.90
CA ARG A 14 1.85 -0.80 16.96
C ARG A 14 1.37 0.01 18.17
N SER A 15 0.57 1.04 17.94
CA SER A 15 -0.01 1.88 19.01
C SER A 15 -1.10 1.14 19.79
N PHE A 16 -1.90 0.34 19.08
CA PHE A 16 -3.03 -0.39 19.66
C PHE A 16 -2.70 -1.85 20.00
N SER A 17 -1.44 -2.28 19.87
CA SER A 17 -1.02 -3.67 20.11
C SER A 17 -1.65 -4.29 21.37
N PRO A 18 -1.69 -3.63 22.56
CA PRO A 18 -2.33 -4.20 23.75
C PRO A 18 -3.86 -4.24 23.68
N HIS A 19 -4.47 -3.59 22.70
CA HIS A 19 -5.93 -3.38 22.61
C HIS A 19 -6.53 -3.90 21.31
N LEU A 20 -5.77 -4.65 20.49
CA LEU A 20 -6.22 -5.13 19.18
C LEU A 20 -7.50 -5.98 19.25
N LYS A 21 -7.73 -6.70 20.35
CA LYS A 21 -9.00 -7.41 20.55
C LYS A 21 -10.18 -6.44 20.59
N LYS A 22 -10.06 -5.33 21.30
CA LYS A 22 -11.10 -4.28 21.37
C LYS A 22 -11.27 -3.60 20.01
N CYS A 23 -10.17 -3.30 19.31
CA CYS A 23 -10.21 -2.78 17.95
C CYS A 23 -11.00 -3.71 17.01
N ARG A 24 -10.72 -5.03 17.07
CA ARG A 24 -11.47 -6.03 16.29
C ARG A 24 -12.97 -5.99 16.56
N GLU A 25 -13.37 -5.86 17.82
CA GLU A 25 -14.78 -5.79 18.24
C GLU A 25 -15.50 -4.58 17.64
N MET A 26 -14.75 -3.51 17.32
CA MET A 26 -15.23 -2.32 16.61
C MET A 26 -15.15 -2.44 15.07
N GLY A 27 -14.80 -3.61 14.54
CA GLY A 27 -14.67 -3.82 13.11
C GLY A 27 -13.32 -3.39 12.53
N ALA A 28 -12.28 -3.24 13.36
CA ALA A 28 -10.95 -2.94 12.85
C ALA A 28 -10.28 -4.19 12.26
N PHE A 29 -9.47 -3.95 11.21
CA PHE A 29 -8.64 -4.96 10.55
C PHE A 29 -7.30 -4.34 10.16
N THR A 30 -6.36 -5.16 9.75
CA THR A 30 -5.06 -4.75 9.21
C THR A 30 -4.72 -5.55 7.95
N SER A 31 -3.50 -5.46 7.46
CA SER A 31 -3.10 -6.12 6.22
C SER A 31 -1.80 -6.89 6.33
N ILE A 32 -1.56 -7.75 5.35
CA ILE A 32 -0.28 -8.42 5.15
C ILE A 32 0.86 -7.41 4.88
N TRP A 33 0.54 -6.24 4.29
CA TRP A 33 1.51 -5.17 4.09
C TRP A 33 2.05 -4.62 5.41
N THR A 34 1.17 -4.34 6.37
CA THR A 34 1.55 -4.00 7.77
C THR A 34 2.48 -5.05 8.37
N ILE A 35 2.21 -6.32 8.13
CA ILE A 35 3.07 -7.44 8.58
C ILE A 35 4.45 -7.35 7.90
N CYS A 36 4.51 -7.12 6.58
CA CYS A 36 5.77 -6.96 5.84
C CYS A 36 6.62 -5.82 6.39
N GLU A 37 6.02 -4.66 6.69
CA GLU A 37 6.74 -3.52 7.26
C GLU A 37 7.30 -3.85 8.66
N MET A 38 6.52 -4.51 9.51
CA MET A 38 7.00 -4.95 10.82
C MET A 38 8.16 -5.96 10.71
N LEU A 39 8.07 -6.93 9.82
CA LEU A 39 9.16 -7.88 9.54
C LEU A 39 10.38 -7.17 8.96
N GLY A 40 10.19 -6.26 8.01
CA GLY A 40 11.25 -5.44 7.41
C GLY A 40 12.01 -4.64 8.47
N ARG A 41 11.31 -4.09 9.44
CA ARG A 41 11.90 -3.34 10.54
C ARG A 41 12.82 -4.21 11.41
N VAL A 42 12.42 -5.43 11.75
CA VAL A 42 13.27 -6.38 12.50
C VAL A 42 14.53 -6.72 11.72
N LEU A 43 14.39 -6.94 10.41
CA LEU A 43 15.50 -7.33 9.52
C LEU A 43 16.55 -6.22 9.35
N LYS A 44 16.15 -4.96 9.54
CA LYS A 44 17.04 -3.78 9.46
C LYS A 44 17.62 -3.38 10.80
N ASN A 45 16.84 -3.49 11.85
CA ASN A 45 17.20 -3.06 13.18
C ASN A 45 16.99 -4.19 14.20
N PRO A 46 18.02 -4.99 14.46
CA PRO A 46 17.95 -6.11 15.41
C PRO A 46 17.43 -5.75 16.81
N LYS A 47 17.63 -4.49 17.23
CA LYS A 47 17.17 -4.00 18.54
C LYS A 47 15.63 -3.94 18.65
N ASP A 48 14.91 -3.94 17.53
CA ASP A 48 13.46 -3.92 17.52
C ASP A 48 12.85 -5.34 17.59
N PHE A 49 13.66 -6.41 17.63
CA PHE A 49 13.23 -7.80 17.59
C PHE A 49 12.13 -8.10 18.62
N ASP A 50 12.42 -7.93 19.92
CA ASP A 50 11.48 -8.27 20.99
C ASP A 50 10.18 -7.47 20.91
N LYS A 51 10.29 -6.18 20.56
CA LYS A 51 9.13 -5.30 20.43
C LYS A 51 8.22 -5.73 19.28
N ILE A 52 8.79 -6.03 18.12
CA ILE A 52 8.02 -6.44 16.95
C ILE A 52 7.47 -7.86 17.13
N GLN A 53 8.25 -8.76 17.71
CA GLN A 53 7.79 -10.11 18.07
C GLN A 53 6.54 -10.02 18.95
N LYS A 54 6.56 -9.18 20.00
CA LYS A 54 5.41 -8.94 20.86
C LYS A 54 4.20 -8.41 20.07
N ASN A 55 4.40 -7.40 19.23
CA ASN A 55 3.30 -6.82 18.44
C ASN A 55 2.67 -7.86 17.49
N LEU A 56 3.48 -8.68 16.81
CA LEU A 56 3.00 -9.73 15.92
C LEU A 56 2.28 -10.85 16.68
N LYS A 57 2.72 -11.14 17.91
CA LYS A 57 2.02 -12.05 18.79
C LYS A 57 0.65 -11.50 19.18
N GLU A 58 0.55 -10.22 19.53
CA GLU A 58 -0.74 -9.57 19.83
C GLU A 58 -1.67 -9.55 18.60
N VAL A 59 -1.16 -9.30 17.40
CA VAL A 59 -1.95 -9.42 16.16
C VAL A 59 -2.55 -10.82 16.05
N LYS A 60 -1.74 -11.86 16.22
CA LYS A 60 -2.21 -13.26 16.17
C LYS A 60 -3.23 -13.55 17.27
N ASP A 61 -2.89 -13.22 18.53
CA ASP A 61 -3.67 -13.64 19.70
C ASP A 61 -4.99 -12.85 19.84
N SER A 62 -5.05 -11.61 19.31
CA SER A 62 -6.28 -10.81 19.26
C SER A 62 -7.32 -11.36 18.30
N GLY A 63 -6.89 -12.15 17.30
CA GLY A 63 -7.73 -12.62 16.21
C GLY A 63 -8.25 -11.49 15.31
N ILE A 64 -7.53 -10.33 15.26
CA ILE A 64 -7.86 -9.25 14.31
C ILE A 64 -7.77 -9.78 12.88
N CYS A 65 -8.70 -9.38 12.03
CA CYS A 65 -8.66 -9.77 10.63
C CYS A 65 -7.42 -9.18 9.95
N VAL A 66 -6.72 -10.00 9.15
CA VAL A 66 -5.58 -9.58 8.33
C VAL A 66 -5.95 -9.79 6.87
N ALA A 67 -6.08 -8.70 6.12
CA ALA A 67 -6.24 -8.77 4.67
C ALA A 67 -4.97 -9.39 4.07
N THR A 68 -5.10 -10.54 3.42
CA THR A 68 -3.96 -11.40 3.05
C THR A 68 -3.34 -11.06 1.71
N LYS A 69 -4.01 -10.29 0.85
CA LYS A 69 -3.47 -9.89 -0.45
C LYS A 69 -2.49 -8.73 -0.30
N LEU A 70 -1.35 -8.82 -0.97
CA LEU A 70 -0.39 -7.71 -1.10
C LEU A 70 -0.98 -6.61 -2.00
N PRO A 71 -0.51 -5.35 -1.89
CA PRO A 71 -0.97 -4.25 -2.77
C PRO A 71 -0.89 -4.59 -4.26
N MET A 72 0.17 -5.27 -4.69
CA MET A 72 0.33 -5.72 -6.08
C MET A 72 -0.75 -6.73 -6.49
N GLU A 73 -1.16 -7.64 -5.59
CA GLU A 73 -2.21 -8.61 -5.87
C GLU A 73 -3.58 -7.92 -5.97
N LEU A 74 -3.85 -6.94 -5.11
CA LEU A 74 -5.05 -6.11 -5.19
C LEU A 74 -5.10 -5.32 -6.51
N HIS A 75 -3.94 -4.88 -6.97
CA HIS A 75 -3.79 -4.23 -8.26
C HIS A 75 -4.12 -5.19 -9.42
N TYR A 76 -3.57 -6.42 -9.39
CA TYR A 76 -3.89 -7.43 -10.40
C TYR A 76 -5.37 -7.77 -10.41
N ASP A 77 -5.98 -7.93 -9.23
CA ASP A 77 -7.43 -8.19 -9.12
C ASP A 77 -8.27 -7.03 -9.70
N ALA A 78 -7.86 -5.79 -9.45
CA ALA A 78 -8.58 -4.61 -9.92
C ALA A 78 -8.68 -4.54 -11.45
N PHE A 79 -7.67 -5.06 -12.15
CA PHE A 79 -7.60 -5.09 -13.62
C PHE A 79 -7.80 -6.49 -14.23
N SER A 80 -8.27 -7.46 -13.45
CA SER A 80 -8.49 -8.85 -13.88
C SER A 80 -7.26 -9.51 -14.51
N ILE A 81 -6.07 -9.20 -13.96
CA ILE A 81 -4.79 -9.76 -14.40
C ILE A 81 -4.47 -11.01 -13.60
N ILE A 82 -4.11 -12.09 -14.29
CA ILE A 82 -3.63 -13.32 -13.66
C ILE A 82 -2.12 -13.21 -13.50
N PRO A 83 -1.59 -13.17 -12.26
CA PRO A 83 -0.16 -13.10 -12.05
C PRO A 83 0.54 -14.39 -12.50
N SER A 84 1.75 -14.28 -13.04
CA SER A 84 2.56 -15.43 -13.48
C SER A 84 3.23 -16.17 -12.32
N VAL A 85 3.20 -15.60 -11.11
CA VAL A 85 3.82 -16.14 -9.90
C VAL A 85 2.79 -16.21 -8.79
N GLU A 86 2.78 -17.31 -8.04
CA GLU A 86 1.91 -17.42 -6.87
C GLU A 86 2.23 -16.35 -5.82
N PRO A 87 1.19 -15.85 -5.13
CA PRO A 87 1.32 -14.84 -4.09
C PRO A 87 2.19 -15.32 -2.91
N PHE A 88 3.00 -14.43 -2.35
CA PHE A 88 3.85 -14.71 -1.19
C PHE A 88 3.13 -14.60 0.17
N SER A 89 1.84 -14.34 0.16
CA SER A 89 1.08 -14.08 1.39
C SER A 89 1.17 -15.20 2.40
N TYR A 90 1.10 -16.45 1.93
CA TYR A 90 1.21 -17.63 2.80
C TYR A 90 2.61 -17.77 3.42
N GLU A 91 3.64 -17.53 2.64
CA GLU A 91 5.04 -17.56 3.08
C GLU A 91 5.34 -16.45 4.09
N ILE A 92 4.77 -15.26 3.90
CA ILE A 92 4.87 -14.15 4.85
C ILE A 92 4.23 -14.54 6.19
N LEU A 93 3.05 -15.14 6.17
CA LEU A 93 2.41 -15.63 7.40
C LEU A 93 3.22 -16.74 8.09
N LYS A 94 3.90 -17.60 7.34
CA LYS A 94 4.87 -18.57 7.91
C LYS A 94 6.02 -17.86 8.61
N LEU A 95 6.58 -16.80 8.01
CA LEU A 95 7.63 -15.99 8.65
C LEU A 95 7.17 -15.42 10.00
N VAL A 96 5.90 -14.95 10.08
CA VAL A 96 5.33 -14.47 11.36
C VAL A 96 5.36 -15.56 12.41
N ILE A 97 4.92 -16.77 12.07
CA ILE A 97 4.90 -17.89 13.02
C ILE A 97 6.32 -18.28 13.47
N ILE A 98 7.27 -18.28 12.55
CA ILE A 98 8.68 -18.55 12.87
C ILE A 98 9.22 -17.45 13.81
N LEU A 99 8.97 -16.16 13.50
CA LEU A 99 9.46 -15.04 14.31
C LEU A 99 8.87 -15.06 15.73
N ILE A 100 7.57 -15.30 15.86
CA ILE A 100 6.90 -15.35 17.17
C ILE A 100 7.50 -16.45 18.08
N ASN A 101 7.96 -17.55 17.48
CA ASN A 101 8.53 -18.69 18.21
C ASN A 101 10.07 -18.68 18.28
N ALA A 102 10.72 -17.68 17.70
CA ALA A 102 12.17 -17.56 17.73
C ALA A 102 12.65 -16.95 19.06
N LYS A 103 13.83 -17.39 19.52
CA LYS A 103 14.45 -16.90 20.76
C LYS A 103 15.26 -15.61 20.53
N SER A 104 15.69 -15.39 19.32
CA SER A 104 16.49 -14.24 18.90
C SER A 104 16.36 -14.03 17.39
N LEU A 105 16.85 -12.89 16.87
CA LEU A 105 16.95 -12.67 15.43
C LEU A 105 17.80 -13.73 14.73
N GLU A 106 18.88 -14.20 15.35
CA GLU A 106 19.72 -15.26 14.79
C GLU A 106 18.97 -16.58 14.68
N ASP A 107 18.26 -17.00 15.75
CA ASP A 107 17.40 -18.20 15.75
C ASP A 107 16.30 -18.08 14.68
N PHE A 108 15.72 -16.88 14.53
CA PHE A 108 14.74 -16.60 13.45
C PHE A 108 15.35 -16.84 12.07
N LEU A 109 16.51 -16.27 11.77
CA LEU A 109 17.16 -16.40 10.46
C LEU A 109 17.58 -17.85 10.15
N ILE A 110 18.09 -18.59 11.14
CA ILE A 110 18.40 -20.02 11.00
C ILE A 110 17.12 -20.80 10.61
N ARG A 111 16.02 -20.58 11.30
CA ARG A 111 14.75 -21.25 11.02
C ARG A 111 14.19 -20.86 9.64
N VAL A 112 14.34 -19.59 9.23
CA VAL A 112 13.95 -19.12 7.88
C VAL A 112 14.67 -19.94 6.81
N SER A 113 15.99 -20.10 6.93
CA SER A 113 16.78 -20.90 5.97
C SER A 113 16.38 -22.38 5.99
N LEU A 114 16.14 -22.96 7.16
CA LEU A 114 15.67 -24.35 7.27
C LEU A 114 14.32 -24.58 6.56
N HIS A 115 13.47 -23.56 6.47
CA HIS A 115 12.19 -23.61 5.77
C HIS A 115 12.23 -23.08 4.34
N SER A 116 13.40 -22.79 3.79
CA SER A 116 13.62 -22.29 2.42
C SER A 116 12.87 -20.96 2.13
N LEU A 117 12.76 -20.07 3.14
CA LEU A 117 12.06 -18.79 3.05
C LEU A 117 13.00 -17.58 2.84
N ASP A 118 14.28 -17.82 2.52
CA ASP A 118 15.27 -16.75 2.29
C ASP A 118 14.86 -15.79 1.18
N GLY A 119 14.18 -16.30 0.14
CA GLY A 119 13.63 -15.49 -0.95
C GLY A 119 12.61 -14.46 -0.47
N ILE A 120 11.77 -14.83 0.48
CA ILE A 120 10.76 -13.93 1.07
C ILE A 120 11.42 -12.87 1.95
N VAL A 121 12.43 -13.25 2.73
CA VAL A 121 13.22 -12.30 3.52
C VAL A 121 13.93 -11.30 2.60
N LYS A 122 14.46 -11.74 1.46
CA LYS A 122 15.06 -10.87 0.44
C LYS A 122 14.02 -9.91 -0.16
N PHE A 123 12.82 -10.40 -0.47
CA PHE A 123 11.71 -9.57 -0.93
C PHE A 123 11.37 -8.48 0.09
N ILE A 124 11.14 -8.86 1.37
CA ILE A 124 10.81 -7.89 2.44
C ILE A 124 11.92 -6.86 2.63
N LYS A 125 13.20 -7.26 2.59
CA LYS A 125 14.33 -6.32 2.64
C LYS A 125 14.37 -5.38 1.43
N GLY A 126 13.89 -5.84 0.29
CA GLY A 126 13.86 -5.07 -0.96
C GLY A 126 12.78 -3.98 -1.01
N ILE A 127 11.77 -4.06 -0.16
CA ILE A 127 10.65 -3.08 -0.14
C ILE A 127 11.17 -1.65 0.00
N ASP A 128 12.19 -1.40 0.82
CA ASP A 128 12.76 -0.06 1.01
C ASP A 128 13.47 0.52 -0.23
N ASN A 129 13.88 -0.34 -1.17
CA ASN A 129 14.49 0.14 -2.40
C ASN A 129 13.43 0.73 -3.35
N ALA A 130 12.16 0.45 -3.12
CA ALA A 130 11.04 0.97 -3.90
C ALA A 130 11.01 2.51 -3.87
N THR A 131 11.26 3.13 -2.70
CA THR A 131 11.32 4.60 -2.57
C THR A 131 12.36 5.23 -3.48
N ALA A 132 13.56 4.64 -3.59
CA ALA A 132 14.60 5.15 -4.47
C ALA A 132 14.14 5.09 -5.93
N TYR A 133 13.53 3.98 -6.33
CA TYR A 133 13.02 3.76 -7.67
C TYR A 133 11.88 4.71 -8.03
N PHE A 134 10.98 4.94 -7.09
CA PHE A 134 9.86 5.88 -7.24
C PHE A 134 10.37 7.31 -7.41
N ASN A 135 11.35 7.74 -6.61
CA ASN A 135 11.98 9.06 -6.74
C ASN A 135 12.74 9.24 -8.06
N GLU A 136 13.37 8.19 -8.59
CA GLU A 136 13.96 8.23 -9.93
C GLU A 136 12.89 8.41 -11.03
N SER A 137 11.78 7.69 -10.91
CA SER A 137 10.65 7.82 -11.84
C SER A 137 10.03 9.23 -11.79
N LEU A 138 9.82 9.78 -10.59
CA LEU A 138 9.39 11.17 -10.42
C LEU A 138 10.38 12.16 -11.04
N GLN A 139 11.68 11.98 -10.83
CA GLN A 139 12.70 12.86 -11.41
C GLN A 139 12.65 12.86 -12.93
N LYS A 140 12.47 11.68 -13.57
CA LYS A 140 12.28 11.61 -15.03
C LYS A 140 11.04 12.37 -15.48
N GLN A 141 9.94 12.30 -14.73
CA GLN A 141 8.74 13.08 -15.02
C GLN A 141 8.99 14.58 -14.86
N PHE A 142 9.75 15.02 -13.84
CA PHE A 142 10.16 16.43 -13.70
C PHE A 142 10.96 16.92 -14.89
N ASP A 143 11.85 16.06 -15.41
CA ASP A 143 12.74 16.45 -16.52
C ASP A 143 12.00 16.47 -17.87
N THR A 144 10.98 15.64 -18.06
CA THR A 144 10.26 15.49 -19.33
C THR A 144 9.00 16.33 -19.45
N SER A 145 8.26 16.58 -18.36
CA SER A 145 6.91 17.17 -18.44
C SER A 145 6.81 18.64 -18.07
N MET A 146 7.84 19.25 -17.48
CA MET A 146 7.64 20.57 -16.86
C MET A 146 8.79 21.56 -17.10
N SER A 147 8.98 21.94 -18.36
CA SER A 147 9.86 23.08 -18.72
C SER A 147 9.20 24.46 -18.47
N SER A 148 7.89 24.55 -18.22
CA SER A 148 7.23 25.85 -18.08
C SER A 148 6.19 25.92 -16.95
N LYS A 149 6.11 27.13 -16.32
CA LYS A 149 5.03 27.49 -15.37
C LYS A 149 3.62 27.39 -16.00
N GLU A 150 3.53 27.50 -17.31
CA GLU A 150 2.30 27.38 -18.09
C GLU A 150 1.70 25.98 -18.03
N SER A 151 2.51 24.95 -18.18
CA SER A 151 2.04 23.56 -18.08
C SER A 151 1.48 23.21 -16.70
N ILE A 152 2.04 23.80 -15.63
CA ILE A 152 1.50 23.65 -14.26
C ILE A 152 0.13 24.32 -14.15
N LYS A 153 0.01 25.52 -14.70
CA LYS A 153 -1.23 26.27 -14.67
C LYS A 153 -2.33 25.56 -15.47
N GLU A 154 -2.02 25.11 -16.69
CA GLU A 154 -2.93 24.34 -17.52
C GLU A 154 -3.40 23.04 -16.85
N TYR A 155 -2.49 22.32 -16.18
CA TYR A 155 -2.87 21.11 -15.44
C TYR A 155 -3.77 21.42 -14.24
N ASN A 156 -3.47 22.47 -13.47
CA ASN A 156 -4.30 22.87 -12.34
C ASN A 156 -5.67 23.37 -12.76
N GLU A 157 -5.76 24.13 -13.88
CA GLU A 157 -7.01 24.55 -14.49
C GLU A 157 -7.80 23.37 -15.04
N PHE A 158 -7.13 22.38 -15.62
CA PHE A 158 -7.71 21.13 -16.09
C PHE A 158 -8.34 20.35 -14.92
N VAL A 159 -7.61 20.10 -13.83
CA VAL A 159 -8.11 19.39 -12.65
C VAL A 159 -9.25 20.15 -11.95
N ALA A 160 -9.24 21.49 -11.99
CA ALA A 160 -10.28 22.31 -11.35
C ALA A 160 -11.58 22.38 -12.17
N ASN A 161 -11.53 22.22 -13.48
CA ASN A 161 -12.65 22.46 -14.39
C ASN A 161 -13.26 21.20 -15.00
N GLU A 162 -12.69 20.02 -14.78
CA GLU A 162 -13.19 18.79 -15.38
C GLU A 162 -14.37 18.15 -14.64
N ASP A 163 -15.25 17.52 -15.41
CA ASP A 163 -16.26 16.58 -14.91
C ASP A 163 -15.54 15.45 -14.14
N LYS A 164 -15.97 15.21 -12.89
CA LYS A 164 -15.36 14.21 -12.01
C LYS A 164 -15.27 12.79 -12.63
N GLN A 165 -16.19 12.42 -13.48
CA GLN A 165 -16.18 11.13 -14.18
C GLN A 165 -15.07 11.07 -15.24
N LEU A 166 -14.92 12.15 -16.03
CA LEU A 166 -13.87 12.22 -17.04
C LEU A 166 -12.48 12.25 -16.42
N THR A 167 -12.33 12.99 -15.33
CA THR A 167 -11.09 13.01 -14.54
C THR A 167 -10.75 11.62 -14.01
N HIS A 168 -11.73 10.89 -13.47
CA HIS A 168 -11.53 9.53 -12.97
C HIS A 168 -11.05 8.59 -14.07
N LYS A 169 -11.72 8.57 -15.23
CA LYS A 169 -11.33 7.75 -16.38
C LYS A 169 -9.87 8.00 -16.78
N ARG A 170 -9.47 9.26 -16.88
CA ARG A 170 -8.09 9.65 -17.24
C ARG A 170 -7.07 9.23 -16.19
N LEU A 171 -7.42 9.30 -14.90
CA LEU A 171 -6.55 8.81 -13.82
C LEU A 171 -6.33 7.30 -13.94
N VAL A 172 -7.38 6.52 -14.23
CA VAL A 172 -7.26 5.09 -14.48
C VAL A 172 -6.39 4.81 -15.71
N GLU A 173 -6.60 5.52 -16.81
CA GLU A 173 -5.78 5.40 -18.03
C GLU A 173 -4.30 5.70 -17.76
N TYR A 174 -3.99 6.77 -17.02
CA TYR A 174 -2.63 7.13 -16.63
C TYR A 174 -2.00 6.06 -15.72
N PHE A 175 -2.78 5.53 -14.79
CA PHE A 175 -2.33 4.48 -13.89
C PHE A 175 -2.02 3.18 -14.64
N VAL A 176 -2.85 2.84 -15.63
CA VAL A 176 -2.66 1.70 -16.54
C VAL A 176 -1.39 1.86 -17.37
N ASP A 177 -1.09 3.04 -17.89
CA ASP A 177 0.16 3.32 -18.62
C ASP A 177 1.37 3.02 -17.75
N GLY A 178 1.42 3.58 -16.54
CA GLY A 178 2.50 3.31 -15.59
C GLY A 178 2.60 1.82 -15.21
N PHE A 179 1.48 1.14 -15.15
CA PHE A 179 1.43 -0.29 -14.82
C PHE A 179 1.98 -1.15 -15.95
N ILE A 180 1.61 -0.88 -17.19
CA ILE A 180 2.17 -1.57 -18.37
C ILE A 180 3.68 -1.32 -18.48
N GLU A 181 4.12 -0.07 -18.28
CA GLU A 181 5.51 0.31 -18.40
C GLU A 181 6.41 -0.32 -17.33
N ASN A 182 5.93 -0.46 -16.11
CA ASN A 182 6.74 -0.89 -14.96
C ASN A 182 6.61 -2.38 -14.61
N SER A 183 5.60 -3.10 -15.14
CA SER A 183 5.40 -4.53 -14.87
C SER A 183 5.73 -5.40 -16.06
N SER A 184 6.77 -6.26 -15.92
CA SER A 184 7.13 -7.23 -16.95
C SER A 184 6.03 -8.26 -17.20
N ASP A 185 5.29 -8.65 -16.18
CA ASP A 185 4.24 -9.65 -16.27
C ASP A 185 3.01 -9.12 -16.99
N VAL A 186 2.66 -7.85 -16.73
CA VAL A 186 1.60 -7.15 -17.45
C VAL A 186 1.94 -7.04 -18.94
N ARG A 187 3.18 -6.64 -19.27
CA ARG A 187 3.62 -6.61 -20.69
C ARG A 187 3.55 -7.97 -21.35
N LYS A 188 4.00 -9.03 -20.67
CA LYS A 188 3.93 -10.40 -21.20
C LYS A 188 2.49 -10.81 -21.49
N MET A 189 1.55 -10.45 -20.61
CA MET A 189 0.12 -10.73 -20.81
C MET A 189 -0.38 -10.08 -22.09
N GLY A 190 -0.07 -8.79 -22.35
CA GLY A 190 -0.45 -8.12 -23.59
C GLY A 190 0.10 -8.84 -24.84
N VAL A 191 1.37 -9.27 -24.79
CA VAL A 191 1.99 -10.05 -25.87
C VAL A 191 1.30 -11.41 -26.06
N CYS A 192 1.00 -12.12 -24.97
CA CYS A 192 0.31 -13.41 -25.04
C CYS A 192 -1.11 -13.29 -25.61
N LEU A 193 -1.78 -12.17 -25.38
CA LEU A 193 -3.12 -11.87 -25.94
C LEU A 193 -3.04 -11.40 -27.41
N GLY A 194 -1.84 -11.16 -27.96
CA GLY A 194 -1.65 -10.65 -29.31
C GLY A 194 -2.14 -9.22 -29.53
N LEU A 195 -2.23 -8.43 -28.47
CA LEU A 195 -2.74 -7.05 -28.50
C LEU A 195 -1.62 -6.04 -28.71
N THR A 196 -1.90 -4.98 -29.46
CA THR A 196 -1.03 -3.80 -29.48
C THR A 196 -1.07 -3.08 -28.13
N TYR A 197 -0.14 -2.13 -27.88
CA TYR A 197 -0.11 -1.36 -26.65
C TYR A 197 -1.47 -0.68 -26.37
N GLU A 198 -2.02 0.04 -27.33
CA GLU A 198 -3.29 0.76 -27.20
C GLU A 198 -4.48 -0.18 -26.97
N GLN A 199 -4.53 -1.31 -27.68
CA GLN A 199 -5.56 -2.32 -27.47
C GLN A 199 -5.46 -2.95 -26.08
N PHE A 200 -4.25 -3.21 -25.60
CA PHE A 200 -4.05 -3.78 -24.29
C PHE A 200 -4.36 -2.76 -23.17
N LYS A 201 -3.98 -1.50 -23.35
CA LYS A 201 -4.36 -0.41 -22.45
C LYS A 201 -5.89 -0.31 -22.33
N GLN A 202 -6.60 -0.27 -23.48
CA GLN A 202 -8.06 -0.24 -23.49
C GLN A 202 -8.66 -1.47 -22.81
N TYR A 203 -8.12 -2.67 -23.09
CA TYR A 203 -8.52 -3.90 -22.42
C TYR A 203 -8.42 -3.82 -20.90
N LEU A 204 -7.33 -3.31 -20.36
CA LEU A 204 -7.17 -3.14 -18.91
C LEU A 204 -8.16 -2.11 -18.35
N CYS A 205 -8.33 -0.97 -19.01
CA CYS A 205 -9.30 0.04 -18.59
C CYS A 205 -10.74 -0.51 -18.57
N ASP A 206 -11.12 -1.30 -19.57
CA ASP A 206 -12.47 -1.90 -19.68
C ASP A 206 -12.70 -3.02 -18.63
N ASN A 207 -11.64 -3.66 -18.15
CA ASN A 207 -11.70 -4.69 -17.11
C ASN A 207 -11.47 -4.14 -15.69
N TYR A 208 -11.28 -2.84 -15.54
CA TYR A 208 -11.11 -2.21 -14.24
C TYR A 208 -12.42 -2.28 -13.43
N ASN A 209 -12.34 -2.82 -12.21
CA ASN A 209 -13.53 -3.07 -11.37
C ASN A 209 -13.80 -2.01 -10.29
N GLY A 210 -12.97 -0.96 -10.18
CA GLY A 210 -13.13 0.12 -9.21
C GLY A 210 -12.61 -0.18 -7.79
N SER A 211 -12.16 -1.39 -7.50
CA SER A 211 -11.81 -1.80 -6.13
C SER A 211 -10.64 -1.04 -5.49
N ILE A 212 -9.84 -0.31 -6.28
CA ILE A 212 -8.70 0.48 -5.81
C ILE A 212 -8.83 1.98 -6.13
N ASP A 213 -10.05 2.47 -6.35
CA ASP A 213 -10.33 3.86 -6.72
C ASP A 213 -9.73 4.87 -5.73
N ILE A 214 -9.85 4.60 -4.43
CA ILE A 214 -9.28 5.47 -3.39
C ILE A 214 -7.76 5.54 -3.55
N ALA A 215 -7.09 4.40 -3.75
CA ALA A 215 -5.65 4.38 -3.96
C ALA A 215 -5.24 5.18 -5.20
N ILE A 216 -5.89 4.93 -6.35
CA ILE A 216 -5.58 5.64 -7.61
C ILE A 216 -5.72 7.16 -7.42
N ARG A 217 -6.82 7.63 -6.85
CA ARG A 217 -7.09 9.06 -6.71
C ARG A 217 -6.13 9.73 -5.72
N VAL A 218 -5.91 9.14 -4.56
CA VAL A 218 -5.03 9.73 -3.53
C VAL A 218 -3.57 9.72 -4.01
N ILE A 219 -3.09 8.63 -4.63
CA ILE A 219 -1.74 8.54 -5.18
C ILE A 219 -1.57 9.55 -6.32
N ALA A 220 -2.54 9.68 -7.22
CA ALA A 220 -2.47 10.66 -8.31
C ALA A 220 -2.42 12.09 -7.78
N CYS A 221 -3.25 12.43 -6.79
CA CYS A 221 -3.21 13.75 -6.14
C CYS A 221 -1.85 14.02 -5.48
N PHE A 222 -1.31 13.04 -4.76
CA PHE A 222 0.01 13.15 -4.13
C PHE A 222 1.13 13.35 -5.16
N VAL A 223 1.17 12.50 -6.21
CA VAL A 223 2.18 12.61 -7.28
C VAL A 223 2.08 13.98 -7.94
N ASN A 224 0.86 14.43 -8.25
CA ASN A 224 0.65 15.73 -8.84
C ASN A 224 1.16 16.88 -7.95
N LYS A 225 0.90 16.85 -6.64
CA LYS A 225 1.46 17.81 -5.69
C LYS A 225 2.99 17.78 -5.71
N LYS A 226 3.61 16.59 -5.69
CA LYS A 226 5.07 16.47 -5.76
C LYS A 226 5.64 17.02 -7.06
N VAL A 227 5.01 16.72 -8.20
CA VAL A 227 5.41 17.24 -9.51
C VAL A 227 5.25 18.77 -9.55
N SER A 228 4.09 19.31 -9.17
CA SER A 228 3.80 20.75 -9.21
C SER A 228 4.77 21.59 -8.38
N TYR A 229 5.19 21.07 -7.22
CA TYR A 229 6.12 21.76 -6.35
C TYR A 229 7.58 21.32 -6.52
N ARG A 230 7.88 20.44 -7.48
CA ARG A 230 9.20 19.81 -7.70
C ARG A 230 9.80 19.23 -6.42
N ASN A 231 8.97 18.66 -5.57
CA ASN A 231 9.37 18.07 -4.31
C ASN A 231 9.60 16.57 -4.47
N ARG A 232 10.71 16.09 -3.91
CA ARG A 232 10.94 14.65 -3.78
C ARG A 232 10.02 14.04 -2.72
N CYS A 233 9.73 12.76 -2.87
CA CYS A 233 9.10 11.99 -1.81
C CYS A 233 10.04 11.90 -0.60
N ALA A 234 9.48 12.04 0.58
CA ALA A 234 10.20 11.70 1.80
C ALA A 234 10.46 10.19 1.85
N LYS A 235 11.38 9.78 2.69
CA LYS A 235 11.67 8.36 2.91
C LYS A 235 10.40 7.67 3.41
N ASN A 236 9.98 6.62 2.72
CA ASN A 236 8.83 5.78 2.95
C ASN A 236 7.46 6.32 2.48
N ASP A 237 7.34 7.55 1.94
CA ASP A 237 6.05 8.06 1.42
C ASP A 237 5.36 7.05 0.47
N ASP A 238 6.12 6.39 -0.41
CA ASP A 238 5.63 5.39 -1.34
C ASP A 238 5.19 4.09 -0.65
N ILE A 239 5.92 3.70 0.40
CA ILE A 239 5.60 2.51 1.22
C ILE A 239 4.31 2.75 1.98
N ASP A 240 4.17 3.94 2.60
CA ASP A 240 2.98 4.33 3.35
C ASP A 240 1.75 4.39 2.41
N MET A 241 1.93 4.81 1.15
CA MET A 241 0.85 4.80 0.17
C MET A 241 0.30 3.42 -0.18
N MET A 242 1.06 2.36 0.01
CA MET A 242 0.57 0.99 -0.23
C MET A 242 -0.59 0.62 0.70
N HIS A 243 -0.74 1.31 1.83
CA HIS A 243 -1.89 1.14 2.71
C HIS A 243 -3.22 1.56 2.06
N LEU A 244 -3.20 2.45 1.08
CA LEU A 244 -4.38 2.95 0.38
C LEU A 244 -5.13 1.85 -0.40
N TYR A 245 -4.42 0.80 -0.83
CA TYR A 245 -5.01 -0.32 -1.56
C TYR A 245 -6.01 -1.14 -0.74
N TYR A 246 -5.99 -1.01 0.60
CA TYR A 246 -6.92 -1.70 1.50
C TYR A 246 -8.15 -0.87 1.85
N LEU A 247 -8.24 0.36 1.32
CA LEU A 247 -9.38 1.24 1.53
C LEU A 247 -10.43 0.97 0.44
N GLN A 248 -11.63 0.61 0.88
CA GLN A 248 -12.81 0.51 0.04
C GLN A 248 -13.86 1.51 0.54
N ASP A 249 -14.98 1.64 -0.17
CA ASP A 249 -15.94 2.74 0.02
C ASP A 249 -16.35 3.03 1.45
N ASP A 250 -16.45 2.04 2.33
CA ASP A 250 -16.90 2.23 3.71
C ASP A 250 -15.78 2.11 4.75
N ILE A 251 -14.52 1.94 4.32
CA ILE A 251 -13.39 1.72 5.21
C ILE A 251 -12.70 3.03 5.54
N MET A 252 -12.52 3.31 6.82
CA MET A 252 -11.80 4.44 7.34
C MET A 252 -10.35 4.06 7.69
N LEU A 253 -9.38 4.84 7.22
CA LEU A 253 -7.97 4.68 7.58
C LEU A 253 -7.72 5.22 8.99
N VAL A 254 -7.06 4.42 9.82
CA VAL A 254 -6.53 4.84 11.13
C VAL A 254 -5.02 4.91 11.04
N THR A 255 -4.47 6.11 11.15
CA THR A 255 -3.03 6.36 11.01
C THR A 255 -2.58 7.58 11.80
N ASN A 256 -1.31 7.64 12.17
CA ASN A 256 -0.64 8.86 12.62
C ASN A 256 0.27 9.47 11.55
N ASP A 257 0.31 8.87 10.36
CA ASP A 257 1.06 9.46 9.27
C ASP A 257 0.33 10.70 8.76
N ARG A 258 1.01 11.84 8.86
CA ARG A 258 0.43 13.14 8.48
C ARG A 258 0.17 13.23 6.97
N MET A 259 1.06 12.66 6.17
CA MET A 259 0.93 12.67 4.71
C MET A 259 -0.32 11.89 4.29
N LEU A 260 -0.54 10.69 4.85
CA LEU A 260 -1.73 9.91 4.58
C LEU A 260 -3.01 10.62 5.05
N LEU A 261 -3.02 11.13 6.29
CA LEU A 261 -4.18 11.87 6.83
C LEU A 261 -4.58 13.05 5.94
N GLU A 262 -3.60 13.88 5.55
CA GLU A 262 -3.86 15.07 4.75
C GLU A 262 -4.31 14.73 3.31
N ASN A 263 -3.67 13.75 2.66
CA ASN A 263 -4.01 13.43 1.28
C ASN A 263 -5.29 12.60 1.15
N VAL A 264 -5.56 11.67 2.06
CA VAL A 264 -6.82 10.92 2.05
C VAL A 264 -8.00 11.84 2.30
N ASN A 265 -7.94 12.68 3.36
CA ASN A 265 -9.06 13.58 3.68
C ASN A 265 -9.23 14.73 2.69
N ALA A 266 -8.19 15.10 1.94
CA ALA A 266 -8.32 16.07 0.84
C ALA A 266 -9.17 15.56 -0.32
N GLU A 267 -9.04 14.26 -0.66
CA GLU A 267 -9.80 13.62 -1.74
C GLU A 267 -11.13 13.02 -1.25
N PHE A 268 -11.15 12.51 -0.04
CA PHE A 268 -12.28 11.83 0.59
C PHE A 268 -12.43 12.33 2.03
N PRO A 269 -13.21 13.39 2.27
CA PRO A 269 -13.42 13.94 3.60
C PRO A 269 -13.86 12.86 4.61
N ASP A 270 -13.29 12.91 5.81
CA ASP A 270 -13.58 12.01 6.93
C ASP A 270 -13.25 10.52 6.72
N ARG A 271 -12.35 10.22 5.76
CA ARG A 271 -11.93 8.84 5.45
C ARG A 271 -10.61 8.43 6.11
N ALA A 272 -9.94 9.35 6.79
CA ALA A 272 -8.78 9.04 7.60
C ALA A 272 -8.88 9.76 8.95
N ILE A 273 -8.55 9.04 10.03
CA ILE A 273 -8.55 9.58 11.40
C ILE A 273 -7.23 9.27 12.11
N SER A 274 -6.90 10.10 13.08
CA SER A 274 -5.72 9.91 13.91
C SER A 274 -5.92 8.74 14.90
N ASN A 275 -4.80 8.19 15.39
CA ASN A 275 -4.84 7.22 16.49
C ASN A 275 -5.53 7.80 17.74
N GLU A 276 -5.39 9.10 17.99
CA GLU A 276 -6.04 9.75 19.15
C GLU A 276 -7.56 9.79 19.01
N ASP A 277 -8.06 10.10 17.81
CA ASP A 277 -9.49 10.10 17.57
C ASP A 277 -10.06 8.68 17.59
N PHE A 278 -9.32 7.72 17.04
CA PHE A 278 -9.72 6.31 17.12
C PHE A 278 -9.75 5.79 18.57
N LYS A 279 -8.82 6.23 19.45
CA LYS A 279 -8.88 5.92 20.88
C LYS A 279 -10.19 6.34 21.52
N LYS A 280 -10.70 7.53 21.18
CA LYS A 280 -11.99 8.02 21.69
C LYS A 280 -13.15 7.13 21.24
N ILE A 281 -13.10 6.66 19.96
CA ILE A 281 -14.13 5.77 19.41
C ILE A 281 -14.17 4.42 20.13
N ILE A 282 -13.01 3.88 20.48
CA ILE A 282 -12.91 2.59 21.17
C ILE A 282 -12.86 2.72 22.70
N ASP A 283 -13.21 3.89 23.27
CA ASP A 283 -13.23 4.15 24.71
C ASP A 283 -11.95 3.73 25.46
N LEU A 284 -10.78 4.11 24.92
CA LEU A 284 -9.47 3.96 25.56
C LEU A 284 -8.93 5.27 26.13
N VAL A 285 -9.82 6.21 26.42
CA VAL A 285 -9.50 7.50 27.04
C VAL A 285 -9.49 7.36 28.56
#